data_c3ef756afe1226bcc19d009fea8922ec
#
_entry.id   c3ef756afe1226bcc19d009fea8922ec
#
_cell.length_a   1.000
_cell.length_b   1.000
_cell.length_c   1.000
_cell.angle_alpha   90.00
_cell.angle_beta   90.00
_cell.angle_gamma   90.00
#
_symmetry.space_group_name_H-M   'P 1'
#
loop_
_entity.id
_entity.type
_entity.pdbx_description
1 polymer ?
#
loop_
_entity_poly.entity_id
_entity_poly.type
_entity_poly.pdbx_seq_one_letter_code
_entity_poly.pdbx_strand_id
1 'polypeptide(L)'
;IDPGTLCQGETMATARSNKDYDVIVVGAGPAGLFSAYHLCENSDLRVLVIEKGKAPNKRHCRINDYRECFKCKPCDILSGIGGAGLFSDGKLNYIYKLGKTDLSQFMPVPQAEALIAETEEIFNRFGMDGPVYPTDMERARDVRKKAKRFGIDLLIIRQKHIGSDRLPEHITAMAEHLRNKGVTLHTSEEVKLIRVEDGRAAGVATSRRTYSADHVILAPGRVGADWMGKIAQEFGLGLTQRGIEVGVRVEVHNDILQDLCEVIYDPTFFVQTSKYDDHTRTFCT
;
A
#
# COMPACT_ATOMS: atom_id res chain seq x y z
N ILE A 1 -23.37 -5.24 20.21
CA ILE A 1 -22.70 -3.96 20.56
C ILE A 1 -23.29 -2.92 19.62
N ASP A 2 -24.00 -1.96 20.23
CA ASP A 2 -24.81 -0.92 19.59
C ASP A 2 -23.91 0.05 18.78
N PRO A 3 -24.19 0.34 17.49
CA PRO A 3 -23.37 1.23 16.65
C PRO A 3 -23.70 2.72 16.82
N GLY A 4 -24.37 3.12 17.90
CA GLY A 4 -24.99 4.45 18.08
C GLY A 4 -24.20 5.49 18.87
N THR A 5 -22.93 5.28 19.26
CA THR A 5 -22.19 6.29 20.01
C THR A 5 -20.98 6.78 19.21
N LEU A 6 -21.24 7.66 18.26
CA LEU A 6 -20.21 8.57 17.73
C LEU A 6 -19.86 9.55 18.86
N CYS A 7 -18.66 9.42 19.41
CA CYS A 7 -18.10 10.34 20.38
C CYS A 7 -18.14 11.76 19.84
N GLN A 8 -18.98 12.60 20.42
CA GLN A 8 -18.86 14.05 20.33
C GLN A 8 -17.57 14.44 21.04
N GLY A 9 -16.65 15.04 20.30
CA GLY A 9 -15.31 15.38 20.76
C GLY A 9 -15.35 16.44 21.85
N GLU A 10 -15.12 16.04 23.08
CA GLU A 10 -14.53 16.90 24.08
C GLU A 10 -13.01 16.91 23.82
N THR A 11 -12.49 18.05 23.44
CA THR A 11 -11.06 18.35 23.40
C THR A 11 -10.51 18.32 24.83
N MET A 12 -10.29 17.14 25.38
CA MET A 12 -9.44 16.99 26.55
C MET A 12 -8.00 17.28 26.11
N ALA A 13 -7.45 18.40 26.55
CA ALA A 13 -6.01 18.64 26.57
C ALA A 13 -5.39 17.58 27.49
N THR A 14 -5.11 16.40 26.95
CA THR A 14 -4.38 15.35 27.65
C THR A 14 -2.98 15.85 27.91
N ALA A 15 -2.56 15.86 29.17
CA ALA A 15 -1.17 16.13 29.54
C ALA A 15 -0.25 15.28 28.64
N ARG A 16 0.69 15.93 27.93
CA ARG A 16 1.60 15.24 27.02
C ARG A 16 2.32 14.14 27.79
N SER A 17 2.25 12.94 27.25
CA SER A 17 2.98 11.78 27.76
C SER A 17 4.48 12.09 27.84
N ASN A 18 5.16 11.59 28.89
CA ASN A 18 6.62 11.73 29.05
C ASN A 18 7.42 10.79 28.11
N LYS A 19 6.77 10.25 27.07
CA LYS A 19 7.37 9.40 26.05
C LYS A 19 8.01 10.20 24.92
N ASP A 20 8.91 9.56 24.17
CA ASP A 20 9.59 10.21 23.04
C ASP A 20 8.59 10.66 21.96
N TYR A 21 7.59 9.81 21.67
CA TYR A 21 6.55 10.04 20.65
C TYR A 21 5.19 9.60 21.18
N ASP A 22 4.13 10.10 20.58
CA ASP A 22 2.77 9.65 20.85
C ASP A 22 2.45 8.43 19.98
N VAL A 23 2.91 8.43 18.73
CA VAL A 23 2.74 7.31 17.78
C VAL A 23 4.04 6.98 17.06
N ILE A 24 4.39 5.70 17.00
CA ILE A 24 5.44 5.17 16.14
C ILE A 24 4.81 4.35 15.02
N VAL A 25 5.15 4.67 13.78
CA VAL A 25 4.76 3.91 12.57
C VAL A 25 5.96 3.12 12.07
N VAL A 26 5.84 1.80 11.99
CA VAL A 26 6.89 0.90 11.52
C VAL A 26 6.68 0.55 10.06
N GLY A 27 7.55 1.08 9.21
CA GLY A 27 7.51 0.96 7.75
C GLY A 27 6.96 2.22 7.07
N ALA A 28 7.64 2.65 6.01
CA ALA A 28 7.30 3.82 5.19
C ALA A 28 6.84 3.42 3.77
N GLY A 29 6.16 2.29 3.63
CA GLY A 29 5.37 1.95 2.45
C GLY A 29 4.06 2.75 2.41
N PRO A 30 3.18 2.54 1.41
CA PRO A 30 1.94 3.29 1.30
C PRO A 30 1.12 3.32 2.59
N ALA A 31 0.93 2.18 3.26
CA ALA A 31 0.17 2.12 4.51
C ALA A 31 0.77 2.99 5.61
N GLY A 32 2.10 2.96 5.80
CA GLY A 32 2.77 3.77 6.82
C GLY A 32 2.76 5.26 6.49
N LEU A 33 2.96 5.63 5.21
CA LEU A 33 2.91 7.02 4.78
C LEU A 33 1.51 7.61 4.94
N PHE A 34 0.46 6.87 4.56
CA PHE A 34 -0.93 7.30 4.74
C PHE A 34 -1.32 7.37 6.23
N SER A 35 -0.87 6.43 7.06
CA SER A 35 -1.08 6.51 8.51
C SER A 35 -0.46 7.79 9.09
N ALA A 36 0.79 8.10 8.73
CA ALA A 36 1.46 9.31 9.17
C ALA A 36 0.78 10.57 8.64
N TYR A 37 0.31 10.54 7.38
CA TYR A 37 -0.43 11.64 6.76
C TYR A 37 -1.71 11.96 7.53
N HIS A 38 -2.56 10.96 7.77
CA HIS A 38 -3.80 11.17 8.52
C HIS A 38 -3.55 11.65 9.95
N LEU A 39 -2.53 11.13 10.63
CA LEU A 39 -2.17 11.57 11.97
C LEU A 39 -1.75 13.03 12.00
N CYS A 40 -0.86 13.46 11.10
CA CYS A 40 -0.34 14.84 11.11
C CYS A 40 -1.33 15.88 10.55
N GLU A 41 -2.29 15.47 9.71
CA GLU A 41 -3.33 16.38 9.21
C GLU A 41 -4.48 16.59 10.19
N ASN A 42 -4.72 15.61 11.08
CA ASN A 42 -5.90 15.61 11.95
C ASN A 42 -5.57 15.67 13.45
N SER A 43 -4.29 15.84 13.84
CA SER A 43 -3.89 15.91 15.23
C SER A 43 -2.55 16.60 15.42
N ASP A 44 -2.24 16.99 16.66
CA ASP A 44 -0.93 17.52 17.08
C ASP A 44 -0.02 16.43 17.67
N LEU A 45 -0.24 15.16 17.33
CA LEU A 45 0.52 14.04 17.84
C LEU A 45 1.96 14.06 17.31
N ARG A 46 2.91 13.74 18.18
CA ARG A 46 4.32 13.55 17.81
C ARG A 46 4.46 12.18 17.14
N VAL A 47 4.63 12.17 15.83
CA VAL A 47 4.69 10.95 15.02
C VAL A 47 6.13 10.66 14.59
N LEU A 48 6.59 9.42 14.82
CA LEU A 48 7.83 8.89 14.28
C LEU A 48 7.52 7.78 13.28
N VAL A 49 8.03 7.90 12.06
CA VAL A 49 8.04 6.81 11.06
C VAL A 49 9.44 6.23 10.98
N ILE A 50 9.56 4.91 11.14
CA ILE A 50 10.84 4.19 11.08
C ILE A 50 10.83 3.24 9.87
N GLU A 51 11.79 3.44 8.97
CA GLU A 51 11.94 2.62 7.76
C GLU A 51 13.35 2.00 7.68
N LYS A 52 13.40 0.68 7.47
CA LYS A 52 14.66 -0.06 7.39
C LYS A 52 15.47 0.24 6.13
N GLY A 53 14.82 0.63 5.05
CA GLY A 53 15.45 0.99 3.80
C GLY A 53 15.75 2.48 3.69
N LYS A 54 16.13 2.92 2.50
CA LYS A 54 16.64 4.27 2.23
C LYS A 54 15.52 5.23 1.79
N ALA A 55 15.88 6.52 1.74
CA ALA A 55 15.05 7.55 1.09
C ALA A 55 14.93 7.28 -0.43
N PRO A 56 13.88 7.78 -1.12
CA PRO A 56 13.60 7.43 -2.52
C PRO A 56 14.81 7.68 -3.44
N ASN A 57 15.45 8.83 -3.34
CA ASN A 57 16.58 9.23 -4.16
C ASN A 57 17.90 8.47 -3.87
N LYS A 58 17.94 7.65 -2.81
CA LYS A 58 19.09 6.82 -2.43
C LYS A 58 18.86 5.33 -2.69
N ARG A 59 17.69 4.98 -3.23
CA ARG A 59 17.34 3.60 -3.55
C ARG A 59 17.81 3.28 -4.97
N HIS A 60 18.73 2.35 -5.09
CA HIS A 60 19.28 1.91 -6.38
C HIS A 60 19.56 0.42 -6.37
N CYS A 61 19.04 -0.30 -7.36
CA CYS A 61 19.28 -1.72 -7.49
C CYS A 61 20.51 -1.97 -8.38
N ARG A 62 21.51 -2.62 -7.84
CA ARG A 62 22.74 -2.96 -8.55
C ARG A 62 22.55 -3.89 -9.75
N ILE A 63 21.39 -4.55 -9.87
CA ILE A 63 21.07 -5.37 -11.06
C ILE A 63 21.07 -4.52 -12.33
N ASN A 64 20.76 -3.22 -12.21
CA ASN A 64 20.78 -2.29 -13.34
C ASN A 64 22.22 -2.02 -13.84
N ASP A 65 23.20 -2.12 -12.94
CA ASP A 65 24.61 -1.88 -13.27
C ASP A 65 25.33 -3.16 -13.73
N TYR A 66 25.05 -4.28 -13.06
CA TYR A 66 25.83 -5.52 -13.18
C TYR A 66 25.03 -6.68 -13.78
N ARG A 67 23.72 -6.51 -14.05
CA ARG A 67 22.78 -7.56 -14.50
C ARG A 67 22.70 -8.78 -13.59
N GLU A 68 23.15 -8.64 -12.33
CA GLU A 68 23.15 -9.69 -11.33
C GLU A 68 22.55 -9.19 -10.02
N CYS A 69 21.76 -10.04 -9.34
CA CYS A 69 21.16 -9.72 -8.06
C CYS A 69 22.13 -10.02 -6.90
N PHE A 70 22.54 -8.98 -6.18
CA PHE A 70 23.45 -9.06 -5.01
C PHE A 70 22.76 -9.49 -3.71
N LYS A 71 21.46 -9.80 -3.72
CA LYS A 71 20.68 -10.20 -2.53
C LYS A 71 20.85 -9.25 -1.34
N CYS A 72 20.88 -7.94 -1.60
CA CYS A 72 21.09 -6.89 -0.61
C CYS A 72 20.11 -6.97 0.55
N LYS A 73 20.58 -6.64 1.76
CA LYS A 73 19.75 -6.59 2.97
C LYS A 73 19.95 -5.26 3.69
N PRO A 74 18.94 -4.38 3.72
CA PRO A 74 17.63 -4.50 3.02
C PRO A 74 17.75 -4.37 1.49
N CYS A 75 16.79 -4.95 0.78
CA CYS A 75 16.71 -4.84 -0.69
C CYS A 75 16.19 -3.45 -1.08
N ASP A 76 16.94 -2.70 -1.88
CA ASP A 76 16.55 -1.35 -2.31
C ASP A 76 15.30 -1.30 -3.19
N ILE A 77 14.92 -2.42 -3.85
CA ILE A 77 13.65 -2.52 -4.61
C ILE A 77 12.46 -2.69 -3.66
N LEU A 78 12.61 -3.47 -2.58
CA LEU A 78 11.50 -3.86 -1.73
C LEU A 78 11.35 -3.00 -0.47
N SER A 79 12.42 -2.34 -0.03
CA SER A 79 12.48 -1.59 1.23
C SER A 79 12.92 -0.15 0.99
N GLY A 80 12.40 0.76 1.81
CA GLY A 80 12.64 2.19 1.75
C GLY A 80 11.35 2.99 1.65
N ILE A 81 11.42 4.30 1.74
CA ILE A 81 10.26 5.18 1.62
C ILE A 81 9.56 4.92 0.29
N GLY A 82 8.24 4.76 0.32
CA GLY A 82 7.40 4.33 -0.80
C GLY A 82 7.24 2.80 -0.92
N GLY A 83 7.99 2.02 -0.12
CA GLY A 83 7.91 0.56 -0.12
C GLY A 83 8.29 -0.08 -1.46
N ALA A 84 7.79 -1.29 -1.71
CA ALA A 84 8.01 -1.99 -2.98
C ALA A 84 7.29 -1.32 -4.17
N GLY A 85 6.26 -0.52 -3.90
CA GLY A 85 5.51 0.21 -4.91
C GLY A 85 6.31 1.26 -5.67
N LEU A 86 7.40 1.79 -5.10
CA LEU A 86 8.22 2.84 -5.72
C LEU A 86 8.80 2.44 -7.08
N PHE A 87 9.07 1.16 -7.30
CA PHE A 87 9.60 0.62 -8.54
C PHE A 87 8.58 -0.20 -9.33
N SER A 88 7.29 -0.03 -9.03
CA SER A 88 6.20 -0.60 -9.81
C SER A 88 5.84 0.30 -11.00
N ASP A 89 4.87 -0.13 -11.79
CA ASP A 89 4.27 0.65 -12.88
C ASP A 89 3.45 1.86 -12.40
N GLY A 90 3.27 2.02 -11.09
CA GLY A 90 2.49 3.12 -10.51
C GLY A 90 1.00 2.99 -10.77
N LYS A 91 0.49 1.77 -10.86
CA LYS A 91 -0.93 1.51 -11.02
C LYS A 91 -1.70 1.74 -9.73
N LEU A 92 -2.68 2.60 -9.78
CA LEU A 92 -3.63 2.90 -8.71
C LEU A 92 -5.00 2.35 -9.10
N ASN A 93 -5.52 1.37 -8.35
CA ASN A 93 -6.84 0.79 -8.56
C ASN A 93 -7.84 1.35 -7.55
N TYR A 94 -8.87 2.04 -8.01
CA TYR A 94 -9.88 2.67 -7.17
C TYR A 94 -11.12 1.80 -7.06
N ILE A 95 -10.99 0.71 -6.30
CA ILE A 95 -12.06 -0.24 -6.03
C ILE A 95 -11.88 -0.84 -4.63
N TYR A 96 -12.98 -1.03 -3.90
CA TYR A 96 -12.93 -1.57 -2.54
C TYR A 96 -12.70 -3.09 -2.49
N LYS A 97 -12.89 -3.79 -3.63
CA LYS A 97 -12.70 -5.24 -3.73
C LYS A 97 -11.95 -5.62 -4.99
N LEU A 98 -10.75 -6.17 -4.83
CA LEU A 98 -9.93 -6.68 -5.93
C LEU A 98 -9.16 -7.93 -5.48
N GLY A 99 -9.39 -9.04 -6.16
CA GLY A 99 -8.83 -10.34 -5.77
C GLY A 99 -9.26 -10.73 -4.35
N LYS A 100 -8.26 -10.97 -3.50
CA LYS A 100 -8.50 -11.32 -2.07
C LYS A 100 -8.58 -10.10 -1.14
N THR A 101 -8.34 -8.90 -1.65
CA THR A 101 -8.53 -7.66 -0.90
C THR A 101 -9.98 -7.25 -1.01
N ASP A 102 -10.66 -7.16 0.13
CA ASP A 102 -12.06 -6.81 0.22
C ASP A 102 -12.28 -5.97 1.49
N LEU A 103 -12.45 -4.66 1.32
CA LEU A 103 -12.65 -3.72 2.42
C LEU A 103 -14.02 -3.88 3.08
N SER A 104 -15.00 -4.50 2.38
CA SER A 104 -16.32 -4.74 2.95
C SER A 104 -16.31 -5.72 4.13
N GLN A 105 -15.21 -6.45 4.33
CA GLN A 105 -14.98 -7.28 5.53
C GLN A 105 -14.73 -6.46 6.80
N PHE A 106 -14.38 -5.18 6.67
CA PHE A 106 -13.98 -4.32 7.77
C PHE A 106 -14.93 -3.13 7.98
N MET A 107 -15.65 -2.72 6.93
CA MET A 107 -16.51 -1.55 6.95
C MET A 107 -17.63 -1.64 5.90
N PRO A 108 -18.73 -0.86 6.03
CA PRO A 108 -19.76 -0.75 5.01
C PRO A 108 -19.21 -0.26 3.66
N VAL A 109 -19.74 -0.77 2.54
CA VAL A 109 -19.29 -0.42 1.18
C VAL A 109 -19.24 1.09 0.93
N PRO A 110 -20.24 1.91 1.30
CA PRO A 110 -20.17 3.36 1.10
C PRO A 110 -19.00 4.02 1.82
N GLN A 111 -18.63 3.52 3.01
CA GLN A 111 -17.46 4.01 3.75
C GLN A 111 -16.15 3.61 3.05
N ALA A 112 -16.07 2.39 2.56
CA ALA A 112 -14.91 1.91 1.80
C ALA A 112 -14.72 2.74 0.52
N GLU A 113 -15.80 3.05 -0.21
CA GLU A 113 -15.76 3.89 -1.41
C GLU A 113 -15.34 5.33 -1.07
N ALA A 114 -15.81 5.90 0.03
CA ALA A 114 -15.40 7.23 0.49
C ALA A 114 -13.88 7.27 0.80
N LEU A 115 -13.34 6.27 1.49
CA LEU A 115 -11.90 6.17 1.77
C LEU A 115 -11.06 6.01 0.49
N ILE A 116 -11.58 5.31 -0.52
CA ILE A 116 -10.90 5.19 -1.82
C ILE A 116 -10.87 6.54 -2.53
N ALA A 117 -11.97 7.28 -2.51
CA ALA A 117 -12.03 8.63 -3.10
C ALA A 117 -11.05 9.58 -2.39
N GLU A 118 -11.02 9.56 -1.05
CA GLU A 118 -10.06 10.34 -0.25
C GLU A 118 -8.61 9.96 -0.57
N THR A 119 -8.34 8.65 -0.70
CA THR A 119 -6.99 8.15 -1.09
C THR A 119 -6.58 8.71 -2.45
N GLU A 120 -7.49 8.76 -3.42
CA GLU A 120 -7.23 9.37 -4.73
C GLU A 120 -6.92 10.87 -4.61
N GLU A 121 -7.69 11.61 -3.82
CA GLU A 121 -7.47 13.04 -3.60
C GLU A 121 -6.10 13.31 -2.98
N ILE A 122 -5.70 12.49 -2.00
CA ILE A 122 -4.38 12.59 -1.37
C ILE A 122 -3.28 12.33 -2.41
N PHE A 123 -3.39 11.30 -3.22
CA PHE A 123 -2.42 11.04 -4.29
C PHE A 123 -2.36 12.18 -5.31
N ASN A 124 -3.49 12.75 -5.69
CA ASN A 124 -3.54 13.89 -6.61
C ASN A 124 -2.82 15.12 -6.05
N ARG A 125 -2.92 15.39 -4.74
CA ARG A 125 -2.18 16.50 -4.07
C ARG A 125 -0.67 16.37 -4.24
N PHE A 126 -0.16 15.16 -4.39
CA PHE A 126 1.26 14.89 -4.61
C PHE A 126 1.62 14.63 -6.08
N GLY A 127 0.76 15.07 -7.01
CA GLY A 127 1.03 15.03 -8.45
C GLY A 127 0.69 13.71 -9.14
N MET A 128 -0.01 12.79 -8.46
CA MET A 128 -0.47 11.53 -9.07
C MET A 128 -1.84 11.72 -9.75
N ASP A 129 -1.99 12.78 -10.53
CA ASP A 129 -3.23 13.25 -11.16
C ASP A 129 -3.39 12.83 -12.63
N GLY A 130 -2.68 11.80 -13.06
CA GLY A 130 -2.69 11.28 -14.42
C GLY A 130 -4.08 10.85 -14.92
N PRO A 131 -4.19 10.44 -16.20
CA PRO A 131 -5.45 10.07 -16.83
C PRO A 131 -6.11 8.90 -16.11
N VAL A 132 -7.44 8.93 -16.07
CA VAL A 132 -8.28 7.89 -15.48
C VAL A 132 -8.76 6.94 -16.55
N TYR A 133 -8.60 5.64 -16.32
CA TYR A 133 -9.14 4.57 -17.14
C TYR A 133 -10.34 3.91 -16.44
N PRO A 134 -11.32 3.39 -17.17
CA PRO A 134 -11.46 3.49 -18.64
C PRO A 134 -11.62 4.93 -19.12
N THR A 135 -11.00 5.24 -20.26
CA THR A 135 -11.14 6.54 -20.92
C THR A 135 -12.52 6.73 -21.52
N ASP A 136 -13.17 5.62 -21.89
CA ASP A 136 -14.53 5.55 -22.43
C ASP A 136 -15.30 4.39 -21.79
N MET A 137 -16.28 4.72 -20.98
CA MET A 137 -17.10 3.72 -20.27
C MET A 137 -18.07 2.95 -21.16
N GLU A 138 -18.52 3.53 -22.28
CA GLU A 138 -19.38 2.82 -23.21
C GLU A 138 -18.60 1.76 -23.98
N ARG A 139 -17.46 2.14 -24.51
CA ARG A 139 -16.53 1.18 -25.15
C ARG A 139 -16.08 0.08 -24.17
N ALA A 140 -15.79 0.41 -22.91
CA ALA A 140 -15.45 -0.59 -21.90
C ALA A 140 -16.59 -1.58 -21.64
N ARG A 141 -17.83 -1.08 -21.57
CA ARG A 141 -19.03 -1.95 -21.45
C ARG A 141 -19.22 -2.84 -22.68
N ASP A 142 -18.91 -2.36 -23.87
CA ASP A 142 -19.01 -3.15 -25.10
C ASP A 142 -17.92 -4.23 -25.16
N VAL A 143 -16.70 -3.92 -24.73
CA VAL A 143 -15.65 -4.94 -24.52
C VAL A 143 -16.13 -6.01 -23.56
N ARG A 144 -16.72 -5.65 -22.43
CA ARG A 144 -17.30 -6.60 -21.46
C ARG A 144 -18.41 -7.47 -22.08
N LYS A 145 -19.32 -6.87 -22.86
CA LYS A 145 -20.36 -7.63 -23.56
C LYS A 145 -19.78 -8.63 -24.59
N LYS A 146 -18.73 -8.20 -25.34
CA LYS A 146 -18.02 -9.09 -26.27
C LYS A 146 -17.36 -10.24 -25.53
N ALA A 147 -16.61 -9.98 -24.47
CA ALA A 147 -15.95 -11.00 -23.65
C ALA A 147 -16.97 -12.04 -23.10
N LYS A 148 -18.13 -11.55 -22.63
CA LYS A 148 -19.21 -12.41 -22.08
C LYS A 148 -19.74 -13.44 -23.07
N ARG A 149 -19.73 -13.14 -24.38
CA ARG A 149 -20.12 -14.10 -25.43
C ARG A 149 -19.20 -15.32 -25.51
N PHE A 150 -17.98 -15.20 -25.00
CA PHE A 150 -16.99 -16.26 -24.93
C PHE A 150 -16.88 -16.87 -23.52
N GLY A 151 -17.83 -16.57 -22.62
CA GLY A 151 -17.77 -17.05 -21.23
C GLY A 151 -16.70 -16.36 -20.36
N ILE A 152 -16.18 -15.22 -20.82
CA ILE A 152 -15.13 -14.45 -20.13
C ILE A 152 -15.78 -13.26 -19.43
N ASP A 153 -15.48 -13.07 -18.15
CA ASP A 153 -15.90 -11.90 -17.40
C ASP A 153 -14.80 -10.83 -17.40
N LEU A 154 -15.20 -9.58 -17.65
CA LEU A 154 -14.31 -8.41 -17.53
C LEU A 154 -14.73 -7.56 -16.34
N LEU A 155 -13.81 -7.40 -15.39
CA LEU A 155 -13.95 -6.43 -14.29
C LEU A 155 -13.49 -5.06 -14.79
N ILE A 156 -14.43 -4.11 -14.87
CA ILE A 156 -14.11 -2.73 -15.19
C ILE A 156 -13.73 -2.03 -13.88
N ILE A 157 -12.48 -1.60 -13.78
CA ILE A 157 -11.93 -0.93 -12.60
C ILE A 157 -11.53 0.49 -12.99
N ARG A 158 -11.85 1.45 -12.14
CA ARG A 158 -11.32 2.79 -12.26
C ARG A 158 -9.86 2.80 -11.85
N GLN A 159 -8.96 3.19 -12.75
CA GLN A 159 -7.51 3.07 -12.58
C GLN A 159 -6.79 4.33 -13.03
N LYS A 160 -5.62 4.58 -12.44
CA LYS A 160 -4.60 5.50 -12.96
C LYS A 160 -3.27 4.76 -13.13
N HIS A 161 -2.49 5.19 -14.10
CA HIS A 161 -1.11 4.74 -14.31
C HIS A 161 -0.20 5.96 -14.27
N ILE A 162 0.73 5.96 -13.33
CA ILE A 162 1.64 7.08 -13.08
C ILE A 162 2.97 6.88 -13.83
N GLY A 163 3.36 5.62 -14.02
CA GLY A 163 4.68 5.25 -14.53
C GLY A 163 5.72 5.14 -13.41
N SER A 164 6.66 4.22 -13.60
CA SER A 164 7.70 3.92 -12.61
C SER A 164 8.75 5.02 -12.48
N ASP A 165 8.92 5.84 -13.48
CA ASP A 165 9.87 6.97 -13.55
C ASP A 165 9.43 8.17 -12.71
N ARG A 166 8.13 8.42 -12.58
CA ARG A 166 7.58 9.56 -11.83
C ARG A 166 7.29 9.28 -10.35
N LEU A 167 7.08 8.02 -9.98
CA LEU A 167 6.77 7.65 -8.60
C LEU A 167 7.77 8.14 -7.55
N PRO A 168 9.11 8.10 -7.79
CA PRO A 168 10.08 8.62 -6.82
C PRO A 168 9.89 10.09 -6.48
N GLU A 169 9.52 10.92 -7.46
CA GLU A 169 9.26 12.35 -7.27
C GLU A 169 8.02 12.56 -6.38
N HIS A 170 6.90 11.92 -6.71
CA HIS A 170 5.66 12.05 -5.97
C HIS A 170 5.77 11.55 -4.52
N ILE A 171 6.43 10.41 -4.32
CA ILE A 171 6.66 9.87 -2.96
C ILE A 171 7.63 10.75 -2.18
N THR A 172 8.61 11.37 -2.83
CA THR A 172 9.49 12.35 -2.20
C THR A 172 8.70 13.56 -1.73
N ALA A 173 7.82 14.11 -2.57
CA ALA A 173 6.95 15.24 -2.22
C ALA A 173 6.05 14.91 -1.01
N MET A 174 5.48 13.71 -0.97
CA MET A 174 4.70 13.25 0.19
C MET A 174 5.57 13.16 1.45
N ALA A 175 6.77 12.60 1.38
CA ALA A 175 7.68 12.49 2.52
C ALA A 175 8.15 13.85 3.04
N GLU A 176 8.37 14.82 2.15
CA GLU A 176 8.70 16.21 2.50
C GLU A 176 7.52 16.91 3.17
N HIS A 177 6.31 16.73 2.65
CA HIS A 177 5.10 17.23 3.29
C HIS A 177 4.98 16.74 4.73
N LEU A 178 5.15 15.43 4.97
CA LEU A 178 5.11 14.86 6.32
C LEU A 178 6.14 15.51 7.24
N ARG A 179 7.39 15.71 6.77
CA ARG A 179 8.42 16.40 7.57
C ARG A 179 8.04 17.85 7.89
N ASN A 180 7.50 18.57 6.91
CA ASN A 180 7.06 19.95 7.10
C ASN A 180 5.88 20.06 8.10
N LYS A 181 5.09 19.00 8.24
CA LYS A 181 4.02 18.84 9.24
C LYS A 181 4.54 18.34 10.60
N GLY A 182 5.85 18.20 10.78
CA GLY A 182 6.45 17.80 12.05
C GLY A 182 6.60 16.30 12.26
N VAL A 183 6.30 15.46 11.27
CA VAL A 183 6.55 14.01 11.34
C VAL A 183 8.05 13.74 11.25
N THR A 184 8.58 12.99 12.23
CA THR A 184 9.97 12.53 12.19
C THR A 184 10.05 11.27 11.29
N LEU A 185 10.89 11.29 10.25
CA LEU A 185 11.11 10.14 9.37
C LEU A 185 12.57 9.65 9.52
N HIS A 186 12.73 8.46 10.07
CA HIS A 186 14.02 7.77 10.14
C HIS A 186 14.11 6.72 9.05
N THR A 187 15.20 6.76 8.29
CA THR A 187 15.52 5.77 7.24
C THR A 187 16.80 5.00 7.58
N SER A 188 16.98 3.85 6.94
CA SER A 188 18.10 2.93 7.23
C SER A 188 18.17 2.57 8.72
N GLU A 189 17.01 2.41 9.34
CA GLU A 189 16.85 2.03 10.73
C GLU A 189 15.78 0.94 10.83
N GLU A 190 16.17 -0.23 11.34
CA GLU A 190 15.30 -1.39 11.39
C GLU A 190 14.73 -1.58 12.79
N VAL A 191 13.41 -1.66 12.91
CA VAL A 191 12.74 -2.09 14.14
C VAL A 191 12.96 -3.59 14.31
N LYS A 192 13.48 -3.97 15.46
CA LYS A 192 13.80 -5.35 15.83
C LYS A 192 12.73 -5.95 16.72
N LEU A 193 12.28 -5.20 17.73
CA LEU A 193 11.35 -5.65 18.75
C LEU A 193 10.28 -4.59 19.02
N ILE A 194 9.10 -5.06 19.36
CA ILE A 194 8.04 -4.24 19.97
C ILE A 194 8.20 -4.32 21.48
N ARG A 195 8.27 -3.18 22.14
CA ARG A 195 8.25 -3.14 23.61
C ARG A 195 6.83 -3.21 24.10
N VAL A 196 6.60 -4.06 25.08
CA VAL A 196 5.32 -4.21 25.76
C VAL A 196 5.55 -4.02 27.27
N GLU A 197 4.75 -3.19 27.89
CA GLU A 197 4.71 -2.93 29.33
C GLU A 197 3.26 -3.06 29.77
N ASP A 198 3.03 -3.82 30.82
CA ASP A 198 1.69 -4.09 31.38
C ASP A 198 0.65 -4.53 30.33
N GLY A 199 1.07 -5.36 29.36
CA GLY A 199 0.22 -5.89 28.30
C GLY A 199 -0.13 -4.87 27.19
N ARG A 200 0.52 -3.70 27.16
CA ARG A 200 0.32 -2.67 26.15
C ARG A 200 1.62 -2.36 25.42
N ALA A 201 1.50 -2.00 24.13
CA ALA A 201 2.65 -1.51 23.39
C ALA A 201 3.17 -0.21 24.06
N ALA A 202 4.48 -0.18 24.32
CA ALA A 202 5.15 0.94 25.01
C ALA A 202 6.26 1.57 24.13
N GLY A 203 6.43 1.11 22.91
CA GLY A 203 7.41 1.61 21.95
C GLY A 203 8.10 0.51 21.16
N VAL A 204 9.28 0.79 20.64
CA VAL A 204 10.06 -0.14 19.81
C VAL A 204 11.55 -0.08 20.15
N ALA A 205 12.25 -1.20 19.95
CA ALA A 205 13.71 -1.25 19.92
C ALA A 205 14.17 -1.44 18.46
N THR A 206 15.10 -0.59 18.03
CA THR A 206 15.63 -0.58 16.66
C THR A 206 17.08 -1.06 16.60
N SER A 207 17.65 -1.08 15.42
CA SER A 207 19.08 -1.33 15.20
C SER A 207 19.99 -0.21 15.77
N ARG A 208 19.43 0.93 16.18
CA ARG A 208 20.20 2.08 16.68
C ARG A 208 19.91 2.36 18.16
N ARG A 209 18.63 2.45 18.54
CA ARG A 209 18.22 2.77 19.91
C ARG A 209 16.79 2.31 20.20
N THR A 210 16.35 2.54 21.41
CA THR A 210 14.97 2.33 21.83
C THR A 210 14.20 3.64 21.80
N TYR A 211 12.93 3.58 21.38
CA TYR A 211 11.98 4.69 21.41
C TYR A 211 10.76 4.28 22.21
N SER A 212 10.28 5.18 23.04
CA SER A 212 9.02 5.04 23.78
C SER A 212 7.87 5.71 23.04
N ALA A 213 6.68 5.09 23.06
CA ALA A 213 5.47 5.67 22.47
C ALA A 213 4.22 5.12 23.14
N ASP A 214 3.10 5.86 23.01
CA ASP A 214 1.79 5.39 23.49
C ASP A 214 1.14 4.40 22.53
N HIS A 215 1.42 4.55 21.22
CA HIS A 215 0.87 3.68 20.18
C HIS A 215 1.95 3.27 19.18
N VAL A 216 1.81 2.04 18.65
CA VAL A 216 2.67 1.51 17.60
C VAL A 216 1.81 0.99 16.46
N ILE A 217 1.99 1.53 15.26
CA ILE A 217 1.34 1.08 14.03
C ILE A 217 2.33 0.24 13.25
N LEU A 218 1.96 -1.00 12.90
CA LEU A 218 2.80 -1.92 12.15
C LEU A 218 2.38 -1.94 10.67
N ALA A 219 3.24 -1.40 9.81
CA ALA A 219 3.03 -1.32 8.35
C ALA A 219 4.24 -1.86 7.56
N PRO A 220 4.81 -3.05 7.91
CA PRO A 220 6.08 -3.52 7.37
C PRO A 220 5.99 -4.05 5.94
N GLY A 221 4.80 -4.11 5.34
CA GLY A 221 4.56 -4.62 4.00
C GLY A 221 4.91 -6.11 3.85
N ARG A 222 4.90 -6.61 2.61
CA ARG A 222 5.17 -8.04 2.32
C ARG A 222 6.59 -8.47 2.69
N VAL A 223 7.55 -7.58 2.59
CA VAL A 223 8.94 -7.86 2.95
C VAL A 223 9.13 -8.06 4.46
N GLY A 224 8.18 -7.62 5.26
CA GLY A 224 8.14 -7.81 6.71
C GLY A 224 7.29 -9.01 7.16
N ALA A 225 6.79 -9.85 6.25
CA ALA A 225 5.88 -10.95 6.58
C ALA A 225 6.47 -11.93 7.62
N ASP A 226 7.74 -12.33 7.45
CA ASP A 226 8.43 -13.23 8.38
C ASP A 226 8.58 -12.59 9.76
N TRP A 227 8.89 -11.31 9.81
CA TRP A 227 8.98 -10.56 11.06
C TRP A 227 7.62 -10.44 11.75
N MET A 228 6.56 -10.15 10.97
CA MET A 228 5.18 -10.13 11.50
C MET A 228 4.75 -11.49 12.01
N GLY A 229 5.17 -12.59 11.35
CA GLY A 229 4.92 -13.94 11.82
C GLY A 229 5.50 -14.19 13.22
N LYS A 230 6.73 -13.74 13.46
CA LYS A 230 7.40 -13.82 14.77
C LYS A 230 6.69 -12.97 15.82
N ILE A 231 6.33 -11.73 15.49
CA ILE A 231 5.56 -10.84 16.38
C ILE A 231 4.21 -11.48 16.75
N ALA A 232 3.50 -12.03 15.78
CA ALA A 232 2.23 -12.68 16.04
C ALA A 232 2.37 -13.90 16.96
N GLN A 233 3.40 -14.70 16.75
CA GLN A 233 3.71 -15.85 17.62
C GLN A 233 4.07 -15.39 19.04
N GLU A 234 4.92 -14.37 19.17
CA GLU A 234 5.37 -13.82 20.45
C GLU A 234 4.20 -13.28 21.30
N PHE A 235 3.25 -12.60 20.64
CA PHE A 235 2.10 -11.98 21.33
C PHE A 235 0.82 -12.81 21.25
N GLY A 236 0.86 -14.06 20.79
CA GLY A 236 -0.30 -14.95 20.71
C GLY A 236 -1.39 -14.47 19.74
N LEU A 237 -1.02 -13.70 18.70
CA LEU A 237 -1.97 -13.20 17.70
C LEU A 237 -2.26 -14.27 16.66
N GLY A 238 -3.54 -14.48 16.36
CA GLY A 238 -3.97 -15.42 15.32
C GLY A 238 -3.51 -14.97 13.93
N LEU A 239 -2.88 -15.87 13.17
CA LEU A 239 -2.53 -15.66 11.77
C LEU A 239 -3.28 -16.63 10.88
N THR A 240 -3.83 -16.13 9.77
CA THR A 240 -4.41 -16.95 8.72
C THR A 240 -3.49 -16.94 7.51
N GLN A 241 -2.97 -18.10 7.13
CA GLN A 241 -2.22 -18.23 5.88
C GLN A 241 -3.19 -18.17 4.70
N ARG A 242 -2.88 -17.32 3.73
CA ARG A 242 -3.59 -17.26 2.44
C ARG A 242 -2.70 -17.87 1.36
N GLY A 243 -3.33 -18.49 0.34
CA GLY A 243 -2.61 -19.00 -0.83
C GLY A 243 -1.93 -17.88 -1.62
N ILE A 244 -0.94 -18.23 -2.39
CA ILE A 244 -0.29 -17.34 -3.37
C ILE A 244 -0.98 -17.47 -4.73
N GLU A 245 -0.90 -16.42 -5.53
CA GLU A 245 -1.26 -16.47 -6.94
C GLU A 245 0.00 -16.76 -7.76
N VAL A 246 -0.08 -17.70 -8.67
CA VAL A 246 0.99 -18.07 -9.58
C VAL A 246 0.49 -17.86 -10.99
N GLY A 247 1.29 -17.27 -11.86
CA GLY A 247 0.92 -17.00 -13.23
C GLY A 247 2.11 -17.10 -14.16
N VAL A 248 1.84 -16.98 -15.44
CA VAL A 248 2.83 -16.90 -16.51
C VAL A 248 2.74 -15.55 -17.19
N ARG A 249 3.86 -15.01 -17.61
CA ARG A 249 3.91 -13.86 -18.49
C ARG A 249 3.63 -14.32 -19.91
N VAL A 250 2.68 -13.67 -20.56
CA VAL A 250 2.35 -13.90 -21.97
C VAL A 250 2.70 -12.63 -22.74
N GLU A 251 3.50 -12.75 -23.77
CA GLU A 251 3.87 -11.65 -24.66
C GLU A 251 3.22 -11.86 -26.02
N VAL A 252 2.59 -10.82 -26.53
CA VAL A 252 1.94 -10.80 -27.83
C VAL A 252 2.35 -9.54 -28.58
N HIS A 253 2.13 -9.50 -29.90
CA HIS A 253 2.34 -8.29 -30.68
C HIS A 253 1.41 -7.16 -30.20
N ASN A 254 1.91 -5.93 -30.14
CA ASN A 254 1.17 -4.78 -29.59
C ASN A 254 -0.19 -4.59 -30.25
N ASP A 255 -0.31 -4.77 -31.55
CA ASP A 255 -1.54 -4.57 -32.32
C ASP A 255 -2.71 -5.43 -31.82
N ILE A 256 -2.43 -6.56 -31.12
CA ILE A 256 -3.46 -7.46 -30.59
C ILE A 256 -4.20 -6.83 -29.42
N LEU A 257 -3.52 -6.07 -28.59
CA LEU A 257 -4.08 -5.49 -27.34
C LEU A 257 -4.23 -3.97 -27.39
N GLN A 258 -3.70 -3.28 -28.41
CA GLN A 258 -3.65 -1.83 -28.47
C GLN A 258 -5.04 -1.19 -28.31
N ASP A 259 -6.02 -1.59 -29.13
CA ASP A 259 -7.39 -1.05 -29.08
C ASP A 259 -8.06 -1.25 -27.71
N LEU A 260 -7.71 -2.35 -27.05
CA LEU A 260 -8.23 -2.68 -25.72
C LEU A 260 -7.56 -1.81 -24.67
N CYS A 261 -6.24 -1.70 -24.70
CA CYS A 261 -5.45 -0.96 -23.72
C CYS A 261 -5.66 0.56 -23.82
N GLU A 262 -6.01 1.09 -24.98
CA GLU A 262 -6.42 2.48 -25.14
C GLU A 262 -7.70 2.83 -24.37
N VAL A 263 -8.58 1.84 -24.19
CA VAL A 263 -9.85 2.01 -23.47
C VAL A 263 -9.71 1.63 -21.99
N ILE A 264 -9.11 0.46 -21.74
CA ILE A 264 -8.98 -0.12 -20.40
C ILE A 264 -7.50 -0.48 -20.20
N TYR A 265 -6.68 0.43 -19.86
CA TYR A 265 -5.22 0.27 -19.82
C TYR A 265 -4.73 -1.10 -19.33
N ASP A 266 -5.33 -1.61 -18.25
CA ASP A 266 -4.99 -2.91 -17.65
C ASP A 266 -6.25 -3.76 -17.43
N PRO A 267 -6.72 -4.46 -18.47
CA PRO A 267 -7.97 -5.22 -18.41
C PRO A 267 -7.85 -6.45 -17.51
N THR A 268 -8.75 -6.56 -16.56
CA THR A 268 -8.86 -7.72 -15.66
C THR A 268 -9.94 -8.67 -16.16
N PHE A 269 -9.55 -9.63 -16.98
CA PHE A 269 -10.43 -10.71 -17.42
C PHE A 269 -10.37 -11.88 -16.44
N PHE A 270 -11.54 -12.49 -16.21
CA PHE A 270 -11.66 -13.74 -15.48
C PHE A 270 -12.06 -14.85 -16.44
N VAL A 271 -11.33 -15.95 -16.42
CA VAL A 271 -11.54 -17.09 -17.30
C VAL A 271 -11.55 -18.36 -16.48
N GLN A 272 -12.61 -19.17 -16.65
CA GLN A 272 -12.65 -20.55 -16.17
C GLN A 272 -12.04 -21.46 -17.22
N THR A 273 -10.94 -22.15 -16.87
CA THR A 273 -10.27 -23.04 -17.84
C THR A 273 -11.05 -24.34 -17.99
N SER A 274 -11.27 -24.78 -19.25
CA SER A 274 -12.06 -25.99 -19.52
C SER A 274 -11.32 -27.29 -19.17
N LYS A 275 -9.97 -27.28 -19.15
CA LYS A 275 -9.18 -28.49 -18.95
C LYS A 275 -8.98 -28.85 -17.48
N TYR A 276 -8.78 -27.84 -16.62
CA TYR A 276 -8.42 -28.05 -15.22
C TYR A 276 -9.43 -27.42 -14.25
N ASP A 277 -10.46 -26.77 -14.79
CA ASP A 277 -11.46 -26.02 -14.03
C ASP A 277 -10.87 -24.93 -13.13
N ASP A 278 -9.71 -24.40 -13.53
CA ASP A 278 -9.02 -23.32 -12.82
C ASP A 278 -9.67 -21.99 -13.11
N HIS A 279 -9.88 -21.20 -12.05
CA HIS A 279 -10.30 -19.82 -12.16
C HIS A 279 -9.09 -18.90 -12.30
N THR A 280 -8.83 -18.47 -13.51
CA THR A 280 -7.67 -17.62 -13.85
C THR A 280 -8.08 -16.17 -14.09
N ARG A 281 -7.14 -15.23 -13.94
CA ARG A 281 -7.36 -13.85 -14.33
C ARG A 281 -6.14 -13.25 -15.03
N THR A 282 -6.38 -12.28 -15.92
CA THR A 282 -5.33 -11.42 -16.46
C THR A 282 -5.09 -10.25 -15.53
N PHE A 283 -3.87 -9.74 -15.51
CA PHE A 283 -3.51 -8.44 -14.91
C PHE A 283 -2.10 -8.03 -15.35
N CYS A 284 -1.77 -6.73 -15.19
CA CYS A 284 -0.48 -6.16 -15.61
C CYS A 284 -0.22 -6.29 -17.11
N THR A 285 -1.15 -5.75 -17.91
CA THR A 285 -1.02 -5.68 -19.37
C THR A 285 -0.01 -4.62 -19.79
#